data_b23d5e1abbaac7c350e89bbef9619437
#
_entry.id   b23d5e1abbaac7c350e89bbef9619437
#
_cell.length_a   1.000
_cell.length_b   1.000
_cell.length_c   1.000
_cell.angle_alpha   90.00
_cell.angle_beta   90.00
_cell.angle_gamma   90.00
#
_symmetry.space_group_name_H-M   'P 1'
#
loop_
_entity.id
_entity.type
_entity.pdbx_description
1 polymer ?
#
loop_
_entity_poly.entity_id
_entity_poly.type
_entity_poly.pdbx_seq_one_letter_code
_entity_poly.pdbx_strand_id
1 'polypeptide(L)'
;LCDRRQRQMCIRDRTIPVAEKDLPRNLCPMVKASYGFAVSDKCPFFYFSDVVVGETTCDGKKKMYELMGEFKNVYVMELPNSQSETALKLWKEEILKFKSYLEQTFKVEITEENVRKAVHMMNENRIALKNLYEVMKNDPAPMNGQELFNVLYGSQFRFDKEKVPEEIHALREKIMKEYGEGEKQPKKKRILLTGCPSSGAPMKVVKALEENGAVVVAYENCGGTKSADRLIDESAEDIYEAIAERYLQIGCSVMTPNKNRYELLGRLIEEYKVDGVVEMTLQACHTYNVEAKSIEKFVKGKGVPYIHVETDYSQEDIGQLNTRMTAFVEML
;
A
#
# COMPACT_ATOMS: atom_id res chain seq x y z
N LEU A 1 -9.99 -18.11 -6.30
CA LEU A 1 -9.37 -16.84 -5.84
C LEU A 1 -9.66 -16.51 -4.37
N CYS A 2 -10.86 -16.74 -3.88
CA CYS A 2 -11.21 -16.53 -2.45
C CYS A 2 -10.42 -17.48 -1.52
N ASP A 3 -10.22 -18.73 -1.92
CA ASP A 3 -9.51 -19.74 -1.13
C ASP A 3 -8.01 -19.41 -0.93
N ARG A 4 -7.35 -18.79 -1.93
CA ARG A 4 -5.96 -18.33 -1.80
C ARG A 4 -5.80 -17.16 -0.81
N ARG A 5 -6.82 -16.32 -0.60
CA ARG A 5 -6.77 -15.16 0.30
C ARG A 5 -7.01 -15.52 1.75
N GLN A 6 -7.97 -16.40 2.02
CA GLN A 6 -8.10 -17.00 3.35
C GLN A 6 -6.82 -17.72 3.75
N ARG A 7 -6.17 -18.42 2.81
CA ARG A 7 -4.85 -19.03 3.04
C ARG A 7 -3.76 -18.00 3.34
N GLN A 8 -3.74 -16.82 2.70
CA GLN A 8 -2.73 -15.79 3.00
C GLN A 8 -2.94 -15.17 4.38
N MET A 9 -4.17 -14.92 4.82
CA MET A 9 -4.45 -14.49 6.20
C MET A 9 -4.06 -15.59 7.20
N CYS A 10 -4.50 -16.81 6.99
CA CYS A 10 -4.15 -17.96 7.84
C CYS A 10 -2.63 -18.27 7.87
N ILE A 11 -1.90 -18.00 6.78
CA ILE A 11 -0.46 -18.21 6.73
C ILE A 11 0.27 -17.15 7.56
N ARG A 12 -0.18 -15.88 7.54
CA ARG A 12 0.44 -14.81 8.34
C ARG A 12 0.28 -15.04 9.83
N ASP A 13 -0.90 -15.41 10.28
CA ASP A 13 -1.11 -15.80 11.69
C ASP A 13 -0.18 -16.94 12.12
N ARG A 14 0.06 -17.92 11.24
CA ARG A 14 0.93 -19.06 11.52
C ARG A 14 2.41 -18.72 11.53
N THR A 15 2.84 -17.61 10.93
CA THR A 15 4.25 -17.20 10.91
C THR A 15 4.61 -16.29 12.08
N ILE A 16 3.64 -15.60 12.68
CA ILE A 16 3.86 -14.74 13.86
C ILE A 16 4.42 -15.53 15.05
N PRO A 17 3.85 -16.68 15.47
CA PRO A 17 4.42 -17.46 16.56
C PRO A 17 5.84 -17.96 16.31
N VAL A 18 6.22 -18.15 15.04
CA VAL A 18 7.60 -18.51 14.68
C VAL A 18 8.53 -17.33 14.91
N ALA A 19 8.10 -16.13 14.48
CA ALA A 19 8.85 -14.90 14.68
C ALA A 19 8.99 -14.51 16.17
N GLU A 20 8.01 -14.82 17.01
CA GLU A 20 8.02 -14.50 18.44
C GLU A 20 9.00 -15.34 19.28
N LYS A 21 9.73 -16.26 18.66
CA LYS A 21 10.87 -16.91 19.28
C LYS A 21 12.08 -15.95 19.37
N ASP A 22 12.19 -15.04 18.41
CA ASP A 22 13.32 -14.13 18.26
C ASP A 22 12.91 -12.67 18.47
N LEU A 23 11.64 -12.32 18.20
CA LEU A 23 11.12 -10.96 18.24
C LEU A 23 10.12 -10.75 19.39
N PRO A 24 10.06 -9.53 19.97
CA PRO A 24 9.11 -9.21 21.03
C PRO A 24 7.64 -9.37 20.59
N ARG A 25 6.79 -9.88 21.49
CA ARG A 25 5.35 -10.04 21.22
C ARG A 25 4.62 -8.73 20.94
N ASN A 26 5.04 -7.64 21.58
CA ASN A 26 4.48 -6.29 21.42
C ASN A 26 5.05 -5.53 20.20
N LEU A 27 5.58 -6.24 19.22
CA LEU A 27 6.04 -5.67 17.94
C LEU A 27 4.92 -5.72 16.89
N CYS A 28 5.00 -4.80 15.94
CA CYS A 28 4.07 -4.71 14.80
C CYS A 28 3.87 -6.07 14.10
N PRO A 29 2.61 -6.51 13.90
CA PRO A 29 2.32 -7.81 13.27
C PRO A 29 2.90 -7.96 11.86
N MET A 30 3.03 -6.85 11.10
CA MET A 30 3.65 -6.88 9.76
C MET A 30 5.14 -7.23 9.85
N VAL A 31 5.85 -6.65 10.81
CA VAL A 31 7.27 -6.95 11.03
C VAL A 31 7.43 -8.40 11.43
N LYS A 32 6.65 -8.86 12.41
CA LYS A 32 6.67 -10.27 12.87
C LYS A 32 6.33 -11.24 11.73
N ALA A 33 5.27 -10.96 10.97
CA ALA A 33 4.87 -11.81 9.85
C ALA A 33 5.96 -11.89 8.76
N SER A 34 6.58 -10.75 8.41
CA SER A 34 7.65 -10.70 7.41
C SER A 34 8.85 -11.54 7.83
N TYR A 35 9.29 -11.38 9.07
CA TYR A 35 10.38 -12.18 9.64
C TYR A 35 10.01 -13.66 9.74
N GLY A 36 8.82 -13.96 10.24
CA GLY A 36 8.33 -15.33 10.37
C GLY A 36 8.22 -16.07 9.03
N PHE A 37 7.86 -15.38 7.95
CA PHE A 37 7.91 -15.93 6.60
C PHE A 37 9.33 -16.24 6.15
N ALA A 38 10.28 -15.35 6.48
CA ALA A 38 11.68 -15.51 6.12
C ALA A 38 12.30 -16.73 6.82
N VAL A 39 12.20 -16.83 8.14
CA VAL A 39 12.80 -17.94 8.92
C VAL A 39 12.10 -19.28 8.73
N SER A 40 10.89 -19.32 8.18
CA SER A 40 10.13 -20.56 7.96
C SER A 40 10.10 -21.03 6.51
N ASP A 41 10.79 -20.34 5.59
CA ASP A 41 10.81 -20.62 4.14
C ASP A 41 9.42 -20.75 3.50
N LYS A 42 8.41 -20.07 4.07
CA LYS A 42 7.03 -20.16 3.59
C LYS A 42 6.66 -19.14 2.51
N CYS A 43 7.56 -18.19 2.23
CA CYS A 43 7.38 -17.20 1.18
C CYS A 43 8.18 -17.59 -0.07
N PRO A 44 7.55 -17.98 -1.19
CA PRO A 44 8.29 -18.33 -2.40
C PRO A 44 9.12 -17.16 -2.95
N PHE A 45 8.63 -15.93 -2.83
CA PHE A 45 9.38 -14.75 -3.25
C PHE A 45 10.67 -14.58 -2.45
N PHE A 46 10.61 -14.77 -1.14
CA PHE A 46 11.80 -14.72 -0.28
C PHE A 46 12.74 -15.89 -0.58
N TYR A 47 12.21 -17.10 -0.70
CA TYR A 47 12.99 -18.31 -0.94
C TYR A 47 13.82 -18.22 -2.22
N PHE A 48 13.19 -17.82 -3.35
CA PHE A 48 13.83 -17.74 -4.66
C PHE A 48 14.56 -16.42 -4.95
N SER A 49 14.49 -15.42 -4.05
CA SER A 49 15.24 -14.17 -4.24
C SER A 49 16.72 -14.35 -3.88
N ASP A 50 17.60 -13.75 -4.66
CA ASP A 50 19.05 -13.69 -4.40
C ASP A 50 19.40 -12.59 -3.39
N VAL A 51 18.59 -11.53 -3.39
CA VAL A 51 18.75 -10.36 -2.51
C VAL A 51 17.37 -9.92 -2.01
N VAL A 52 17.31 -9.59 -0.73
CA VAL A 52 16.17 -8.88 -0.12
C VAL A 52 16.54 -7.41 0.00
N VAL A 53 15.69 -6.53 -0.52
CA VAL A 53 15.89 -5.09 -0.42
C VAL A 53 14.92 -4.51 0.58
N GLY A 54 15.43 -3.75 1.53
CA GLY A 54 14.63 -3.05 2.53
C GLY A 54 14.98 -1.57 2.61
N GLU A 55 14.09 -0.77 3.17
CA GLU A 55 14.35 0.63 3.46
C GLU A 55 14.23 0.91 4.95
N THR A 56 14.96 1.92 5.43
CA THR A 56 14.96 2.36 6.84
C THR A 56 13.67 3.13 7.18
N THR A 57 12.49 2.51 7.00
CA THR A 57 11.21 3.17 7.23
C THR A 57 10.90 3.33 8.73
N CYS A 58 10.90 2.27 9.51
CA CYS A 58 10.69 2.34 10.96
C CYS A 58 11.71 1.46 11.71
N ASP A 59 11.88 1.71 13.00
CA ASP A 59 12.92 1.04 13.80
C ASP A 59 12.73 -0.49 13.86
N GLY A 60 11.49 -0.95 13.94
CA GLY A 60 11.19 -2.38 13.90
C GLY A 60 11.63 -3.05 12.60
N LYS A 61 11.39 -2.40 11.44
CA LYS A 61 11.85 -2.92 10.15
C LYS A 61 13.37 -2.91 10.01
N LYS A 62 14.02 -1.81 10.42
CA LYS A 62 15.51 -1.72 10.38
C LYS A 62 16.14 -2.89 11.11
N LYS A 63 15.71 -3.14 12.35
CA LYS A 63 16.25 -4.23 13.17
C LYS A 63 15.86 -5.62 12.66
N MET A 64 14.68 -5.76 12.07
CA MET A 64 14.28 -6.99 11.40
C MET A 64 15.19 -7.32 10.21
N TYR A 65 15.57 -6.34 9.40
CA TYR A 65 16.47 -6.55 8.25
C TYR A 65 17.89 -6.93 8.70
N GLU A 66 18.36 -6.37 9.82
CA GLU A 66 19.65 -6.74 10.43
C GLU A 66 19.67 -8.23 10.79
N LEU A 67 18.61 -8.72 11.47
CA LEU A 67 18.46 -10.13 11.80
C LEU A 67 18.30 -11.03 10.56
N MET A 68 17.55 -10.56 9.54
CA MET A 68 17.44 -11.30 8.28
C MET A 68 18.80 -11.43 7.57
N GLY A 69 19.68 -10.46 7.73
CA GLY A 69 21.04 -10.47 7.18
C GLY A 69 21.91 -11.62 7.66
N GLU A 70 21.56 -12.28 8.77
CA GLU A 70 22.28 -13.44 9.31
C GLU A 70 22.11 -14.72 8.45
N PHE A 71 21.00 -14.80 7.67
CA PHE A 71 20.68 -15.99 6.86
C PHE A 71 20.28 -15.71 5.42
N LYS A 72 20.20 -14.45 5.01
CA LYS A 72 19.88 -14.02 3.65
C LYS A 72 20.71 -12.79 3.27
N ASN A 73 21.03 -12.65 1.99
CA ASN A 73 21.66 -11.41 1.51
C ASN A 73 20.62 -10.29 1.56
N VAL A 74 20.80 -9.31 2.43
CA VAL A 74 19.91 -8.17 2.64
C VAL A 74 20.64 -6.87 2.33
N TYR A 75 20.11 -6.07 1.42
CA TYR A 75 20.55 -4.71 1.15
C TYR A 75 19.55 -3.72 1.76
N VAL A 76 20.02 -2.83 2.62
CA VAL A 76 19.16 -1.84 3.27
C VAL A 76 19.49 -0.46 2.74
N MET A 77 18.51 0.20 2.11
CA MET A 77 18.60 1.57 1.63
C MET A 77 18.26 2.54 2.77
N GLU A 78 19.07 3.57 2.95
CA GLU A 78 18.82 4.62 3.93
C GLU A 78 17.80 5.62 3.42
N LEU A 79 16.53 5.47 3.84
CA LEU A 79 15.45 6.37 3.46
C LEU A 79 15.48 7.64 4.29
N PRO A 80 15.62 8.84 3.70
CA PRO A 80 15.44 10.10 4.41
C PRO A 80 14.01 10.25 4.94
N ASN A 81 13.86 10.68 6.19
CA ASN A 81 12.55 10.85 6.83
C ASN A 81 11.96 12.27 6.65
N SER A 82 12.39 12.99 5.64
CA SER A 82 11.88 14.31 5.26
C SER A 82 11.78 14.46 3.74
N GLN A 83 11.08 15.50 3.29
CA GLN A 83 10.88 15.79 1.86
C GLN A 83 11.58 17.11 1.49
N SER A 84 12.78 17.32 2.04
CA SER A 84 13.63 18.51 1.78
C SER A 84 14.55 18.27 0.56
N GLU A 85 15.14 19.36 0.04
CA GLU A 85 16.16 19.28 -1.02
C GLU A 85 17.37 18.41 -0.60
N THR A 86 17.80 18.50 0.66
CA THR A 86 18.87 17.66 1.18
C THR A 86 18.46 16.18 1.17
N ALA A 87 17.24 15.89 1.57
CA ALA A 87 16.70 14.53 1.53
C ALA A 87 16.63 13.98 0.10
N LEU A 88 16.28 14.82 -0.89
CA LEU A 88 16.28 14.43 -2.30
C LEU A 88 17.68 14.01 -2.78
N LYS A 89 18.70 14.80 -2.46
CA LYS A 89 20.09 14.49 -2.80
C LYS A 89 20.55 13.18 -2.18
N LEU A 90 20.30 13.00 -0.88
CA LEU A 90 20.64 11.76 -0.16
C LEU A 90 19.92 10.55 -0.76
N TRP A 91 18.63 10.68 -1.09
CA TRP A 91 17.87 9.58 -1.65
C TRP A 91 18.34 9.20 -3.06
N LYS A 92 18.70 10.18 -3.88
CA LYS A 92 19.33 9.95 -5.18
C LYS A 92 20.67 9.21 -5.03
N GLU A 93 21.51 9.60 -4.09
CA GLU A 93 22.78 8.90 -3.80
C GLU A 93 22.53 7.45 -3.38
N GLU A 94 21.52 7.19 -2.54
CA GLU A 94 21.17 5.83 -2.16
C GLU A 94 20.69 4.98 -3.35
N ILE A 95 19.94 5.55 -4.27
CA ILE A 95 19.53 4.87 -5.52
C ILE A 95 20.76 4.53 -6.37
N LEU A 96 21.73 5.42 -6.50
CA LEU A 96 22.97 5.18 -7.25
C LEU A 96 23.86 4.14 -6.56
N LYS A 97 23.96 4.14 -5.23
CA LYS A 97 24.65 3.09 -4.47
C LYS A 97 23.99 1.73 -4.69
N PHE A 98 22.65 1.68 -4.64
CA PHE A 98 21.91 0.45 -4.90
C PHE A 98 22.12 -0.06 -6.32
N LYS A 99 22.11 0.82 -7.33
CA LYS A 99 22.48 0.47 -8.72
C LYS A 99 23.86 -0.20 -8.76
N SER A 100 24.88 0.44 -8.19
CA SER A 100 26.23 -0.09 -8.15
C SER A 100 26.34 -1.43 -7.45
N TYR A 101 25.59 -1.61 -6.35
CA TYR A 101 25.50 -2.89 -5.65
C TYR A 101 24.92 -3.99 -6.54
N LEU A 102 23.86 -3.73 -7.28
CA LEU A 102 23.25 -4.69 -8.22
C LEU A 102 24.21 -5.07 -9.34
N GLU A 103 24.90 -4.09 -9.93
CA GLU A 103 25.88 -4.31 -10.99
C GLU A 103 27.03 -5.21 -10.51
N GLN A 104 27.53 -4.97 -9.30
CA GLN A 104 28.61 -5.77 -8.72
C GLN A 104 28.14 -7.18 -8.34
N THR A 105 26.94 -7.30 -7.77
CA THR A 105 26.40 -8.58 -7.27
C THR A 105 26.06 -9.52 -8.43
N PHE A 106 25.40 -8.99 -9.45
CA PHE A 106 24.87 -9.80 -10.56
C PHE A 106 25.75 -9.78 -11.81
N LYS A 107 26.87 -9.03 -11.79
CA LYS A 107 27.79 -8.88 -12.94
C LYS A 107 27.09 -8.41 -14.21
N VAL A 108 26.17 -7.46 -14.06
CA VAL A 108 25.41 -6.82 -15.14
C VAL A 108 25.73 -5.34 -15.20
N GLU A 109 25.47 -4.72 -16.36
CA GLU A 109 25.52 -3.26 -16.54
C GLU A 109 24.08 -2.72 -16.55
N ILE A 110 23.80 -1.74 -15.71
CA ILE A 110 22.52 -1.02 -15.68
C ILE A 110 22.69 0.32 -16.39
N THR A 111 22.42 0.34 -17.70
CA THR A 111 22.52 1.57 -18.49
C THR A 111 21.37 2.52 -18.22
N GLU A 112 21.58 3.83 -18.40
CA GLU A 112 20.53 4.84 -18.27
C GLU A 112 19.38 4.57 -19.26
N GLU A 113 19.67 4.12 -20.47
CA GLU A 113 18.66 3.75 -21.47
C GLU A 113 17.70 2.68 -20.92
N ASN A 114 18.24 1.63 -20.30
CA ASN A 114 17.43 0.57 -19.70
C ASN A 114 16.62 1.06 -18.49
N VAL A 115 17.17 1.99 -17.70
CA VAL A 115 16.44 2.63 -16.60
C VAL A 115 15.28 3.45 -17.14
N ARG A 116 15.47 4.25 -18.22
CA ARG A 116 14.38 5.03 -18.85
C ARG A 116 13.30 4.12 -19.42
N LYS A 117 13.64 3.01 -20.06
CA LYS A 117 12.67 2.00 -20.53
C LYS A 117 11.85 1.43 -19.37
N ALA A 118 12.50 1.09 -18.26
CA ALA A 118 11.82 0.60 -17.06
C ALA A 118 10.93 1.67 -16.42
N VAL A 119 11.37 2.94 -16.41
CA VAL A 119 10.54 4.07 -15.94
C VAL A 119 9.29 4.21 -16.78
N HIS A 120 9.42 4.20 -18.11
CA HIS A 120 8.27 4.26 -19.02
C HIS A 120 7.27 3.13 -18.76
N MET A 121 7.74 1.88 -18.74
CA MET A 121 6.91 0.71 -18.45
C MET A 121 6.19 0.85 -17.09
N MET A 122 6.88 1.32 -16.07
CA MET A 122 6.28 1.49 -14.73
C MET A 122 5.31 2.67 -14.66
N ASN A 123 5.52 3.72 -15.47
CA ASN A 123 4.56 4.81 -15.58
C ASN A 123 3.27 4.35 -16.29
N GLU A 124 3.38 3.58 -17.37
CA GLU A 124 2.21 2.97 -18.03
C GLU A 124 1.40 2.10 -17.07
N ASN A 125 2.08 1.30 -16.22
CA ASN A 125 1.42 0.53 -15.17
C ASN A 125 0.67 1.44 -14.18
N ARG A 126 1.26 2.57 -13.76
CA ARG A 126 0.62 3.53 -12.85
C ARG A 126 -0.57 4.20 -13.48
N ILE A 127 -0.46 4.60 -14.76
CA ILE A 127 -1.56 5.21 -15.54
C ILE A 127 -2.73 4.23 -15.63
N ALA A 128 -2.47 2.98 -16.01
CA ALA A 128 -3.52 1.97 -16.11
C ALA A 128 -4.25 1.74 -14.78
N LEU A 129 -3.50 1.61 -13.68
CA LEU A 129 -4.07 1.46 -12.34
C LEU A 129 -4.85 2.70 -11.90
N LYS A 130 -4.36 3.90 -12.20
CA LYS A 130 -5.05 5.16 -11.90
C LYS A 130 -6.37 5.26 -12.67
N ASN A 131 -6.36 4.92 -13.97
CA ASN A 131 -7.56 4.89 -14.80
C ASN A 131 -8.60 3.87 -14.29
N LEU A 132 -8.16 2.74 -13.74
CA LEU A 132 -9.06 1.79 -13.09
C LEU A 132 -9.63 2.36 -11.79
N TYR A 133 -8.82 3.04 -10.98
CA TYR A 133 -9.31 3.71 -9.78
C TYR A 133 -10.44 4.71 -10.09
N GLU A 134 -10.32 5.43 -11.17
CA GLU A 134 -11.26 6.47 -11.55
C GLU A 134 -12.67 5.96 -11.83
N VAL A 135 -12.86 4.67 -12.13
CA VAL A 135 -14.20 4.11 -12.26
C VAL A 135 -15.01 4.23 -10.97
N MET A 136 -14.33 4.24 -9.82
CA MET A 136 -14.96 4.38 -8.51
C MET A 136 -15.48 5.80 -8.22
N LYS A 137 -15.20 6.79 -9.08
CA LYS A 137 -15.79 8.13 -8.99
C LYS A 137 -17.26 8.15 -9.41
N ASN A 138 -17.72 7.13 -10.14
CA ASN A 138 -19.15 6.98 -10.49
C ASN A 138 -19.99 6.71 -9.24
N ASP A 139 -21.26 7.12 -9.26
CA ASP A 139 -22.23 6.91 -8.20
C ASP A 139 -23.54 6.38 -8.78
N PRO A 140 -23.95 5.15 -8.49
CA PRO A 140 -23.29 4.18 -7.63
C PRO A 140 -21.93 3.70 -8.18
N ALA A 141 -21.06 3.19 -7.32
CA ALA A 141 -19.75 2.67 -7.73
C ALA A 141 -19.94 1.41 -8.61
N PRO A 142 -19.16 1.27 -9.71
CA PRO A 142 -19.29 0.14 -10.64
C PRO A 142 -18.86 -1.22 -10.09
N MET A 143 -18.04 -1.21 -9.03
CA MET A 143 -17.54 -2.40 -8.37
C MET A 143 -17.45 -2.17 -6.86
N ASN A 144 -17.33 -3.23 -6.08
CA ASN A 144 -17.11 -3.09 -4.64
C ASN A 144 -15.62 -2.86 -4.31
N GLY A 145 -15.36 -2.33 -3.12
CA GLY A 145 -14.00 -2.02 -2.70
C GLY A 145 -13.12 -3.25 -2.53
N GLN A 146 -13.71 -4.41 -2.18
CA GLN A 146 -12.97 -5.67 -2.10
C GLN A 146 -12.44 -6.09 -3.47
N GLU A 147 -13.22 -5.97 -4.53
CA GLU A 147 -12.82 -6.27 -5.90
C GLU A 147 -11.71 -5.32 -6.35
N LEU A 148 -11.88 -4.02 -6.12
CA LEU A 148 -10.86 -3.02 -6.41
C LEU A 148 -9.54 -3.36 -5.72
N PHE A 149 -9.55 -3.59 -4.40
CA PHE A 149 -8.35 -3.94 -3.65
C PHE A 149 -7.66 -5.19 -4.20
N ASN A 150 -8.43 -6.17 -4.63
CA ASN A 150 -7.90 -7.40 -5.18
C ASN A 150 -7.10 -7.20 -6.47
N VAL A 151 -7.58 -6.34 -7.35
CA VAL A 151 -6.85 -5.99 -8.58
C VAL A 151 -5.59 -5.22 -8.24
N LEU A 152 -5.69 -4.19 -7.41
CA LEU A 152 -4.57 -3.35 -7.02
C LEU A 152 -3.46 -4.15 -6.33
N TYR A 153 -3.84 -4.98 -5.37
CA TYR A 153 -2.89 -5.83 -4.65
C TYR A 153 -2.33 -6.92 -5.56
N GLY A 154 -3.17 -7.54 -6.39
CA GLY A 154 -2.76 -8.60 -7.31
C GLY A 154 -1.77 -8.13 -8.37
N SER A 155 -1.92 -6.91 -8.89
CA SER A 155 -1.04 -6.33 -9.92
C SER A 155 0.41 -6.17 -9.43
N GLN A 156 0.61 -5.99 -8.12
CA GLN A 156 1.96 -5.86 -7.53
C GLN A 156 2.78 -7.14 -7.64
N PHE A 157 2.13 -8.31 -7.70
CA PHE A 157 2.78 -9.62 -7.76
C PHE A 157 2.89 -10.21 -9.18
N ARG A 158 2.55 -9.43 -10.20
CA ARG A 158 2.76 -9.85 -11.59
C ARG A 158 4.24 -9.74 -11.94
N PHE A 159 4.82 -10.82 -12.48
CA PHE A 159 6.21 -10.81 -12.97
C PHE A 159 6.32 -10.09 -14.31
N ASP A 160 5.37 -10.36 -15.21
CA ASP A 160 5.30 -9.72 -16.52
C ASP A 160 4.61 -8.35 -16.38
N LYS A 161 5.42 -7.33 -16.09
CA LYS A 161 4.94 -5.95 -15.89
C LYS A 161 4.51 -5.28 -17.18
N GLU A 162 4.99 -5.75 -18.33
CA GLU A 162 4.66 -5.18 -19.64
C GLU A 162 3.20 -5.46 -20.04
N LYS A 163 2.63 -6.58 -19.59
CA LYS A 163 1.24 -6.95 -19.86
C LYS A 163 0.21 -6.32 -18.92
N VAL A 164 0.64 -5.79 -17.79
CA VAL A 164 -0.28 -5.25 -16.78
C VAL A 164 -1.13 -4.09 -17.31
N PRO A 165 -0.61 -3.12 -18.08
CA PRO A 165 -1.44 -2.04 -18.61
C PRO A 165 -2.57 -2.54 -19.50
N GLU A 166 -2.29 -3.44 -20.44
CA GLU A 166 -3.29 -4.00 -21.35
C GLU A 166 -4.39 -4.76 -20.58
N GLU A 167 -4.00 -5.64 -19.65
CA GLU A 167 -4.93 -6.40 -18.81
C GLU A 167 -5.82 -5.49 -17.96
N ILE A 168 -5.27 -4.42 -17.39
CA ILE A 168 -6.02 -3.46 -16.57
C ILE A 168 -6.95 -2.61 -17.44
N HIS A 169 -6.52 -2.17 -18.61
CA HIS A 169 -7.37 -1.44 -19.55
C HIS A 169 -8.55 -2.31 -20.02
N ALA A 170 -8.32 -3.55 -20.41
CA ALA A 170 -9.37 -4.48 -20.81
C ALA A 170 -10.37 -4.74 -19.66
N LEU A 171 -9.88 -4.87 -18.42
CA LEU A 171 -10.72 -5.01 -17.24
C LEU A 171 -11.58 -3.76 -17.02
N ARG A 172 -10.98 -2.57 -17.12
CA ARG A 172 -11.70 -1.28 -16.98
C ARG A 172 -12.80 -1.15 -18.03
N GLU A 173 -12.52 -1.44 -19.28
CA GLU A 173 -13.51 -1.39 -20.35
C GLU A 173 -14.68 -2.34 -20.09
N LYS A 174 -14.39 -3.58 -19.67
CA LYS A 174 -15.39 -4.54 -19.27
C LYS A 174 -16.28 -4.02 -18.16
N ILE A 175 -15.69 -3.49 -17.07
CA ILE A 175 -16.42 -2.94 -15.93
C ILE A 175 -17.32 -1.78 -16.38
N MET A 176 -16.81 -0.86 -17.20
CA MET A 176 -17.59 0.30 -17.64
C MET A 176 -18.69 -0.07 -18.62
N LYS A 177 -18.49 -1.09 -19.46
CA LYS A 177 -19.54 -1.63 -20.32
C LYS A 177 -20.66 -2.27 -19.49
N GLU A 178 -20.33 -3.16 -18.57
CA GLU A 178 -21.30 -3.80 -17.67
C GLU A 178 -22.05 -2.76 -16.81
N TYR A 179 -21.37 -1.72 -16.35
CA TYR A 179 -21.98 -0.62 -15.61
C TYR A 179 -22.95 0.21 -16.47
N GLY A 180 -22.66 0.39 -17.76
CA GLY A 180 -23.54 1.13 -18.69
C GLY A 180 -24.77 0.34 -19.13
N GLU A 181 -24.64 -0.98 -19.27
CA GLU A 181 -25.69 -1.89 -19.79
C GLU A 181 -26.53 -2.55 -18.68
N GLY A 182 -25.99 -2.65 -17.47
CA GLY A 182 -26.62 -3.36 -16.35
C GLY A 182 -27.53 -2.50 -15.48
N GLU A 183 -28.28 -3.18 -14.60
CA GLU A 183 -29.02 -2.51 -13.53
C GLU A 183 -28.03 -1.88 -12.54
N LYS A 184 -28.20 -0.59 -12.28
CA LYS A 184 -27.36 0.11 -11.32
C LYS A 184 -27.65 -0.37 -9.90
N GLN A 185 -26.57 -0.70 -9.19
CA GLN A 185 -26.65 -1.01 -7.77
C GLN A 185 -27.23 0.18 -6.98
N PRO A 186 -27.90 -0.05 -5.85
CA PRO A 186 -28.34 1.03 -4.99
C PRO A 186 -27.14 1.86 -4.51
N LYS A 187 -27.37 3.16 -4.32
CA LYS A 187 -26.38 4.05 -3.73
C LYS A 187 -25.99 3.59 -2.34
N LYS A 188 -24.72 3.57 -2.05
CA LYS A 188 -24.13 3.19 -0.77
C LYS A 188 -23.31 4.32 -0.19
N LYS A 189 -23.06 4.31 1.11
CA LYS A 189 -22.14 5.25 1.77
C LYS A 189 -20.73 5.04 1.25
N ARG A 190 -20.08 6.11 0.80
CA ARG A 190 -18.80 6.11 0.10
C ARG A 190 -17.65 6.30 1.09
N ILE A 191 -16.83 5.29 1.24
CA ILE A 191 -15.77 5.26 2.26
C ILE A 191 -14.38 5.37 1.60
N LEU A 192 -13.54 6.20 2.19
CA LEU A 192 -12.10 6.18 1.96
C LEU A 192 -11.42 5.38 3.09
N LEU A 193 -10.65 4.37 2.72
CA LEU A 193 -9.80 3.62 3.65
C LEU A 193 -8.36 4.10 3.59
N THR A 194 -7.83 4.56 4.72
CA THR A 194 -6.46 5.03 4.88
C THR A 194 -5.72 4.26 5.97
N GLY A 195 -4.43 4.52 6.18
CA GLY A 195 -3.62 3.96 7.26
C GLY A 195 -2.56 2.96 6.79
N CYS A 196 -2.33 1.93 7.60
CA CYS A 196 -1.27 0.95 7.37
C CYS A 196 -1.40 0.24 6.03
N PRO A 197 -0.25 -0.08 5.38
CA PRO A 197 -0.24 -1.02 4.28
C PRO A 197 -0.69 -2.38 4.79
N SER A 198 -1.65 -2.97 4.13
CA SER A 198 -2.24 -4.16 4.67
C SER A 198 -2.69 -5.09 3.57
N SER A 199 -2.07 -6.20 3.51
CA SER A 199 -2.53 -7.37 2.80
C SER A 199 -3.19 -8.29 3.83
N GLY A 200 -4.46 -8.52 3.71
CA GLY A 200 -5.24 -9.38 4.60
C GLY A 200 -6.02 -8.64 5.69
N ALA A 201 -5.34 -7.90 6.60
CA ALA A 201 -6.03 -7.18 7.68
C ALA A 201 -7.08 -6.15 7.20
N PRO A 202 -6.88 -5.33 6.16
CA PRO A 202 -7.92 -4.44 5.67
C PRO A 202 -9.17 -5.15 5.21
N MET A 203 -9.04 -6.40 4.77
CA MET A 203 -10.19 -7.12 4.25
C MET A 203 -11.27 -7.36 5.30
N LYS A 204 -10.91 -7.49 6.60
CA LYS A 204 -11.88 -7.54 7.70
C LYS A 204 -12.70 -6.25 7.78
N VAL A 205 -12.00 -5.10 7.69
CA VAL A 205 -12.62 -3.77 7.77
C VAL A 205 -13.47 -3.50 6.53
N VAL A 206 -12.95 -3.78 5.33
CA VAL A 206 -13.69 -3.60 4.07
C VAL A 206 -14.94 -4.46 4.06
N LYS A 207 -14.82 -5.73 4.43
CA LYS A 207 -15.96 -6.64 4.51
C LYS A 207 -17.03 -6.13 5.47
N ALA A 208 -16.64 -5.73 6.68
CA ALA A 208 -17.54 -5.18 7.67
C ALA A 208 -18.27 -3.90 7.17
N LEU A 209 -17.58 -3.02 6.45
CA LEU A 209 -18.19 -1.83 5.86
C LEU A 209 -19.20 -2.19 4.75
N GLU A 210 -18.82 -3.08 3.83
CA GLU A 210 -19.63 -3.39 2.65
C GLU A 210 -20.85 -4.27 2.97
N GLU A 211 -20.77 -5.13 3.99
CA GLU A 211 -21.92 -5.88 4.53
C GLU A 211 -22.92 -4.99 5.25
N ASN A 212 -22.52 -3.79 5.70
CA ASN A 212 -23.38 -2.84 6.39
C ASN A 212 -23.83 -1.65 5.53
N GLY A 213 -23.80 -1.77 4.20
CA GLY A 213 -24.39 -0.77 3.30
C GLY A 213 -23.44 0.35 2.84
N ALA A 214 -22.15 0.20 3.08
CA ALA A 214 -21.13 1.09 2.52
C ALA A 214 -20.44 0.48 1.29
N VAL A 215 -19.61 1.27 0.62
CA VAL A 215 -18.67 0.84 -0.42
C VAL A 215 -17.35 1.57 -0.25
N VAL A 216 -16.24 0.85 -0.24
CA VAL A 216 -14.91 1.46 -0.19
C VAL A 216 -14.52 1.90 -1.59
N VAL A 217 -14.55 3.21 -1.83
CA VAL A 217 -14.31 3.82 -3.15
C VAL A 217 -12.87 4.25 -3.36
N ALA A 218 -12.09 4.39 -2.30
CA ALA A 218 -10.69 4.79 -2.38
C ALA A 218 -9.84 4.16 -1.27
N TYR A 219 -8.60 3.79 -1.64
CA TYR A 219 -7.57 3.26 -0.72
C TYR A 219 -6.36 4.21 -0.76
N GLU A 220 -6.12 4.98 0.29
CA GLU A 220 -4.95 5.86 0.36
C GLU A 220 -3.66 5.09 0.69
N ASN A 221 -3.72 3.93 1.30
CA ASN A 221 -2.56 3.16 1.77
C ASN A 221 -1.60 2.69 0.65
N CYS A 222 -0.49 2.04 1.04
CA CYS A 222 0.56 1.61 0.09
C CYS A 222 0.10 0.54 -0.91
N GLY A 223 -0.96 -0.22 -0.63
CA GLY A 223 -1.61 -1.13 -1.58
C GLY A 223 -2.60 -0.43 -2.51
N GLY A 224 -2.81 0.84 -2.34
CA GLY A 224 -3.77 1.66 -3.04
C GLY A 224 -3.14 2.80 -3.84
N THR A 225 -3.75 3.97 -3.76
CA THR A 225 -3.41 5.16 -4.57
C THR A 225 -1.97 5.61 -4.41
N LYS A 226 -1.37 5.52 -3.22
CA LYS A 226 0.04 5.93 -3.00
C LYS A 226 1.02 5.33 -4.01
N SER A 227 0.78 4.10 -4.45
CA SER A 227 1.67 3.41 -5.38
C SER A 227 1.56 3.93 -6.82
N ALA A 228 0.40 4.44 -7.22
CA ALA A 228 0.07 4.83 -8.59
C ALA A 228 -0.13 6.34 -8.81
N ASP A 229 -0.23 7.14 -7.73
CA ASP A 229 -0.67 8.53 -7.82
C ASP A 229 0.27 9.44 -8.63
N ARG A 230 1.58 9.30 -8.41
CA ARG A 230 2.59 10.16 -9.07
C ARG A 230 3.39 9.36 -10.09
N LEU A 231 3.62 9.97 -11.25
CA LEU A 231 4.52 9.43 -12.28
C LEU A 231 5.95 9.92 -12.04
N ILE A 232 6.92 9.24 -12.64
CA ILE A 232 8.29 9.73 -12.78
C ILE A 232 8.32 10.63 -14.02
N ASP A 233 8.97 11.78 -13.95
CA ASP A 233 9.15 12.64 -15.11
C ASP A 233 10.13 11.97 -16.09
N GLU A 234 9.61 11.48 -17.21
CA GLU A 234 10.40 10.83 -18.27
C GLU A 234 11.23 11.81 -19.07
N SER A 235 10.87 13.11 -19.06
CA SER A 235 11.59 14.16 -19.77
C SER A 235 12.76 14.74 -18.98
N ALA A 236 12.91 14.37 -17.70
CA ALA A 236 13.97 14.86 -16.85
C ALA A 236 15.36 14.54 -17.43
N GLU A 237 16.26 15.54 -17.41
CA GLU A 237 17.65 15.38 -17.82
C GLU A 237 18.34 14.30 -16.95
N ASP A 238 18.12 14.35 -15.63
CA ASP A 238 18.62 13.36 -14.68
C ASP A 238 17.49 12.42 -14.24
N ILE A 239 17.44 11.24 -14.86
CA ILE A 239 16.39 10.24 -14.56
C ILE A 239 16.48 9.69 -13.14
N TYR A 240 17.66 9.63 -12.52
CA TYR A 240 17.82 9.14 -11.14
C TYR A 240 17.29 10.16 -10.13
N GLU A 241 17.42 11.45 -10.43
CA GLU A 241 16.80 12.50 -9.62
C GLU A 241 15.28 12.46 -9.72
N ALA A 242 14.74 12.29 -10.93
CA ALA A 242 13.30 12.14 -11.13
C ALA A 242 12.71 10.90 -10.41
N ILE A 243 13.45 9.78 -10.42
CA ILE A 243 13.09 8.59 -9.64
C ILE A 243 13.10 8.93 -8.14
N ALA A 244 14.17 9.55 -7.66
CA ALA A 244 14.31 9.91 -6.25
C ALA A 244 13.19 10.85 -5.80
N GLU A 245 12.88 11.87 -6.58
CA GLU A 245 11.80 12.82 -6.30
C GLU A 245 10.45 12.09 -6.19
N ARG A 246 10.09 11.31 -7.19
CA ARG A 246 8.81 10.58 -7.19
C ARG A 246 8.65 9.70 -5.94
N TYR A 247 9.69 8.95 -5.56
CA TYR A 247 9.60 8.04 -4.42
C TYR A 247 9.64 8.78 -3.07
N LEU A 248 10.41 9.86 -2.96
CA LEU A 248 10.46 10.68 -1.76
C LEU A 248 9.14 11.40 -1.48
N GLN A 249 8.36 11.70 -2.53
CA GLN A 249 7.06 12.37 -2.43
C GLN A 249 5.93 11.46 -1.91
N ILE A 250 6.18 10.18 -1.67
CA ILE A 250 5.18 9.27 -1.10
C ILE A 250 4.89 9.68 0.35
N GLY A 251 3.62 9.96 0.66
CA GLY A 251 3.15 10.35 2.00
C GLY A 251 3.15 9.17 2.98
N CYS A 252 4.31 8.58 3.26
CA CYS A 252 4.45 7.55 4.28
C CYS A 252 4.44 8.17 5.67
N SER A 253 3.86 7.50 6.68
CA SER A 253 3.80 7.97 8.07
C SER A 253 5.18 8.17 8.75
N VAL A 254 6.26 7.70 8.13
CA VAL A 254 7.63 7.94 8.61
C VAL A 254 8.17 9.31 8.20
N MET A 255 7.51 10.00 7.26
CA MET A 255 7.91 11.34 6.82
C MET A 255 7.49 12.41 7.82
N THR A 256 8.39 13.36 8.10
CA THR A 256 8.15 14.45 9.05
C THR A 256 8.72 15.76 8.52
N PRO A 257 7.84 16.81 8.26
CA PRO A 257 6.38 16.75 8.26
C PRO A 257 5.82 15.98 7.05
N ASN A 258 4.63 15.34 7.21
CA ASN A 258 4.02 14.52 6.16
C ASN A 258 2.95 15.29 5.36
N LYS A 259 3.31 16.39 4.74
CA LYS A 259 2.37 17.26 4.01
C LYS A 259 1.71 16.55 2.84
N ASN A 260 2.46 15.74 2.11
CA ASN A 260 1.98 15.04 0.92
C ASN A 260 0.84 14.04 1.24
N ARG A 261 0.79 13.50 2.46
CA ARG A 261 -0.32 12.65 2.88
C ARG A 261 -1.62 13.44 3.04
N TYR A 262 -1.55 14.65 3.61
CA TYR A 262 -2.72 15.53 3.74
C TYR A 262 -3.24 15.98 2.37
N GLU A 263 -2.35 16.33 1.44
CA GLU A 263 -2.71 16.72 0.08
C GLU A 263 -3.43 15.58 -0.64
N LEU A 264 -2.87 14.38 -0.59
CA LEU A 264 -3.48 13.19 -1.21
C LEU A 264 -4.84 12.87 -0.59
N LEU A 265 -4.94 12.82 0.74
CA LEU A 265 -6.20 12.57 1.43
C LEU A 265 -7.26 13.61 1.10
N GLY A 266 -6.89 14.90 1.10
CA GLY A 266 -7.80 15.98 0.76
C GLY A 266 -8.36 15.86 -0.64
N ARG A 267 -7.51 15.55 -1.61
CA ARG A 267 -7.91 15.34 -3.01
C ARG A 267 -8.81 14.10 -3.18
N LEU A 268 -8.47 12.98 -2.55
CA LEU A 268 -9.28 11.76 -2.62
C LEU A 268 -10.67 11.96 -2.00
N ILE A 269 -10.77 12.67 -0.87
CA ILE A 269 -12.06 12.98 -0.24
C ILE A 269 -12.97 13.74 -1.23
N GLU A 270 -12.44 14.74 -1.91
CA GLU A 270 -13.19 15.56 -2.85
C GLU A 270 -13.54 14.83 -4.14
N GLU A 271 -12.53 14.22 -4.81
CA GLU A 271 -12.69 13.57 -6.09
C GLU A 271 -13.63 12.35 -6.03
N TYR A 272 -13.58 11.58 -4.94
CA TYR A 272 -14.42 10.39 -4.77
C TYR A 272 -15.71 10.65 -3.99
N LYS A 273 -16.02 11.90 -3.65
CA LYS A 273 -17.23 12.30 -2.90
C LYS A 273 -17.43 11.40 -1.67
N VAL A 274 -16.44 11.39 -0.80
CA VAL A 274 -16.36 10.49 0.34
C VAL A 274 -17.33 10.94 1.45
N ASP A 275 -18.20 10.04 1.90
CA ASP A 275 -19.11 10.27 3.04
C ASP A 275 -18.42 10.07 4.39
N GLY A 276 -17.41 9.21 4.45
CA GLY A 276 -16.67 8.91 5.68
C GLY A 276 -15.27 8.36 5.43
N VAL A 277 -14.36 8.61 6.37
CA VAL A 277 -12.97 8.11 6.32
C VAL A 277 -12.74 7.11 7.45
N VAL A 278 -12.25 5.94 7.09
CA VAL A 278 -11.79 4.92 8.03
C VAL A 278 -10.27 4.84 7.98
N GLU A 279 -9.60 5.13 9.07
CA GLU A 279 -8.17 4.88 9.21
C GLU A 279 -7.94 3.57 9.94
N MET A 280 -7.33 2.62 9.24
CA MET A 280 -6.98 1.33 9.81
C MET A 280 -5.48 1.28 10.08
N THR A 281 -5.12 1.00 11.33
CA THR A 281 -3.73 0.80 11.72
C THR A 281 -3.50 -0.61 12.24
N LEU A 282 -2.27 -1.07 12.15
CA LEU A 282 -1.88 -2.32 12.78
C LEU A 282 -1.45 -2.07 14.23
N GLN A 283 -1.73 -3.02 15.10
CA GLN A 283 -1.28 -3.00 16.48
C GLN A 283 0.23 -2.71 16.54
N ALA A 284 0.64 -1.88 17.48
CA ALA A 284 2.02 -1.47 17.66
C ALA A 284 2.70 -0.84 16.41
N CYS A 285 1.94 -0.32 15.46
CA CYS A 285 2.48 0.50 14.39
C CYS A 285 2.60 1.95 14.88
N HIS A 286 3.69 2.28 15.57
CA HIS A 286 3.86 3.58 16.25
C HIS A 286 3.69 4.76 15.31
N THR A 287 4.28 4.73 14.11
CA THR A 287 4.22 5.85 13.17
C THR A 287 2.79 6.19 12.76
N TYR A 288 2.00 5.19 12.32
CA TYR A 288 0.61 5.43 11.94
C TYR A 288 -0.29 5.72 13.14
N ASN A 289 -0.12 5.03 14.26
CA ASN A 289 -0.95 5.25 15.45
C ASN A 289 -0.78 6.66 16.03
N VAL A 290 0.44 7.22 16.01
CA VAL A 290 0.68 8.60 16.46
C VAL A 290 0.14 9.60 15.44
N GLU A 291 0.38 9.38 14.14
CA GLU A 291 -0.08 10.27 13.07
C GLU A 291 -1.62 10.30 12.96
N ALA A 292 -2.32 9.23 13.31
CA ALA A 292 -3.78 9.12 13.25
C ALA A 292 -4.50 10.30 13.92
N LYS A 293 -3.93 10.86 15.02
CA LYS A 293 -4.50 12.05 15.66
C LYS A 293 -4.48 13.30 14.78
N SER A 294 -3.45 13.44 14.00
CA SER A 294 -3.30 14.57 13.06
C SER A 294 -4.22 14.39 11.85
N ILE A 295 -4.33 13.15 11.36
CA ILE A 295 -5.25 12.79 10.27
C ILE A 295 -6.71 13.00 10.70
N GLU A 296 -7.09 12.59 11.92
CA GLU A 296 -8.41 12.85 12.48
C GLU A 296 -8.76 14.35 12.43
N LYS A 297 -7.86 15.20 12.91
CA LYS A 297 -8.05 16.66 12.90
C LYS A 297 -8.23 17.20 11.48
N PHE A 298 -7.42 16.73 10.55
CA PHE A 298 -7.45 17.15 9.16
C PHE A 298 -8.78 16.75 8.48
N VAL A 299 -9.19 15.49 8.60
CA VAL A 299 -10.42 14.98 7.99
C VAL A 299 -11.67 15.63 8.58
N LYS A 300 -11.74 15.74 9.91
CA LYS A 300 -12.85 16.44 10.60
C LYS A 300 -12.88 17.94 10.26
N GLY A 301 -11.73 18.55 10.04
CA GLY A 301 -11.62 19.94 9.56
C GLY A 301 -12.21 20.15 8.16
N LYS A 302 -12.32 19.10 7.34
CA LYS A 302 -13.04 19.10 6.06
C LYS A 302 -14.54 18.79 6.18
N GLY A 303 -15.05 18.60 7.40
CA GLY A 303 -16.46 18.26 7.64
C GLY A 303 -16.83 16.80 7.37
N VAL A 304 -15.84 15.92 7.21
CA VAL A 304 -16.06 14.50 6.91
C VAL A 304 -15.94 13.66 8.19
N PRO A 305 -16.90 12.78 8.51
CA PRO A 305 -16.82 11.82 9.58
C PRO A 305 -15.57 10.92 9.48
N TYR A 306 -14.96 10.64 10.61
CA TYR A 306 -13.72 9.87 10.71
C TYR A 306 -13.78 8.88 11.86
N ILE A 307 -13.32 7.67 11.62
CA ILE A 307 -13.08 6.65 12.64
C ILE A 307 -11.68 6.03 12.48
N HIS A 308 -11.00 5.84 13.59
CA HIS A 308 -9.74 5.09 13.66
C HIS A 308 -9.98 3.71 14.27
N VAL A 309 -9.49 2.66 13.63
CA VAL A 309 -9.51 1.30 14.11
C VAL A 309 -8.12 0.69 14.10
N GLU A 310 -7.74 0.06 15.20
CA GLU A 310 -6.52 -0.74 15.30
C GLU A 310 -6.89 -2.22 15.19
N THR A 311 -6.10 -2.99 14.44
CA THR A 311 -6.31 -4.41 14.20
C THR A 311 -4.96 -5.16 14.03
N ASP A 312 -5.02 -6.45 13.89
CA ASP A 312 -3.89 -7.31 13.55
C ASP A 312 -4.25 -8.32 12.45
N TYR A 313 -3.49 -9.38 12.29
CA TYR A 313 -3.77 -10.44 11.31
C TYR A 313 -4.65 -11.57 11.85
N SER A 314 -5.00 -11.58 13.14
CA SER A 314 -5.90 -12.58 13.72
C SER A 314 -7.35 -12.37 13.27
N GLN A 315 -8.21 -13.33 13.58
CA GLN A 315 -9.65 -13.25 13.34
C GLN A 315 -10.44 -12.92 14.61
N GLU A 316 -9.77 -12.70 15.73
CA GLU A 316 -10.40 -12.59 17.06
C GLU A 316 -11.18 -11.28 17.21
N ASP A 317 -10.80 -10.23 16.50
CA ASP A 317 -11.40 -8.89 16.58
C ASP A 317 -12.54 -8.64 15.57
N ILE A 318 -12.90 -9.61 14.72
CA ILE A 318 -13.92 -9.45 13.65
C ILE A 318 -15.26 -8.96 14.22
N GLY A 319 -15.72 -9.53 15.32
CA GLY A 319 -16.98 -9.11 15.94
C GLY A 319 -16.96 -7.66 16.41
N GLN A 320 -15.88 -7.23 17.05
CA GLN A 320 -15.69 -5.85 17.48
C GLN A 320 -15.60 -4.89 16.29
N LEU A 321 -14.84 -5.25 15.25
CA LEU A 321 -14.73 -4.46 14.04
C LEU A 321 -16.08 -4.30 13.36
N ASN A 322 -16.84 -5.40 13.22
CA ASN A 322 -18.17 -5.35 12.61
C ASN A 322 -19.09 -4.38 13.36
N THR A 323 -19.18 -4.49 14.69
CA THR A 323 -20.00 -3.58 15.50
C THR A 323 -19.61 -2.11 15.30
N ARG A 324 -18.31 -1.81 15.28
CA ARG A 324 -17.81 -0.44 15.09
C ARG A 324 -18.08 0.09 13.68
N MET A 325 -17.93 -0.75 12.65
CA MET A 325 -18.20 -0.36 11.26
C MET A 325 -19.68 -0.17 11.00
N THR A 326 -20.55 -1.02 11.56
CA THR A 326 -22.01 -0.85 11.54
C THR A 326 -22.41 0.51 12.12
N ALA A 327 -21.99 0.79 13.35
CA ALA A 327 -22.30 2.07 14.01
C ALA A 327 -21.77 3.28 13.24
N PHE A 328 -20.60 3.15 12.62
CA PHE A 328 -20.02 4.23 11.80
C PHE A 328 -20.84 4.48 10.54
N VAL A 329 -21.23 3.43 9.81
CA VAL A 329 -22.05 3.55 8.59
C VAL A 329 -23.44 4.11 8.89
N GLU A 330 -24.05 3.73 10.02
CA GLU A 330 -25.36 4.25 10.47
C GLU A 330 -25.32 5.75 10.81
N MET A 331 -24.15 6.28 11.19
CA MET A 331 -23.98 7.71 11.48
C MET A 331 -23.81 8.57 10.22
N LEU A 332 -23.47 7.99 9.07
CA LEU A 332 -23.27 8.71 7.81
C LEU A 332 -24.59 9.01 7.11
#